data_a080ae2080d2a9334ec7bcec26567f1c
#
_entry.id   a080ae2080d2a9334ec7bcec26567f1c
#
_cell.length_a   1.000
_cell.length_b   1.000
_cell.length_c   1.000
_cell.angle_alpha   90.00
_cell.angle_beta   90.00
_cell.angle_gamma   90.00
#
_symmetry.space_group_name_H-M   'P 1'
#
loop_
_entity.id
_entity.type
_entity.pdbx_description
1 polymer ?
#
loop_
_entity_poly.entity_id
_entity_poly.type
_entity_poly.pdbx_seq_one_letter_code
_entity_poly.pdbx_strand_id
1 'polypeptide(L)'
;MPQPKDWLDKLFTRTTPNDKELQAHYGWQQGDTAYEWYGNGMLKSVRTPDGATIRFEYDALGRRTLKETHDTCHRYAWDGNVLLHEWSYDRREKPRMEKDELGRIRYDRQEPHTNLITWVYDGGSYTPVAKLTEEDSYSIVQDYLGTPIQALDSKGNVVWDCILDIYGDVLELRGERNFIPFRFQGQYEDQETGLYYNRFRYYSPKMGNYISQDPIGLAGGNPTLYGYVSDANSWIDIFGLDCSINVKNSGHHVPAIRKSRGRPFELERTDKTRPTFHFKGDNPSFDHWTLHNAERDFVGPRQGDFTGTNDELFDAYKKAYEGLDDILIDVKSPNGAYVLGENVTPSQGVTLVQDWLKAQGLY
;
A
#
# COMPACT_ATOMS: atom_id res chain seq x y z
N MET A 1 -41.53 18.83 22.96
CA MET A 1 -40.27 18.04 22.85
C MET A 1 -39.53 18.53 21.63
N PRO A 2 -38.31 19.03 21.74
CA PRO A 2 -37.56 19.42 20.54
C PRO A 2 -37.21 18.17 19.72
N GLN A 3 -37.52 18.21 18.44
CA GLN A 3 -37.14 17.19 17.44
C GLN A 3 -35.63 16.95 17.52
N PRO A 4 -35.13 15.71 17.43
CA PRO A 4 -33.72 15.46 17.41
C PRO A 4 -33.16 16.05 16.10
N LYS A 5 -32.48 17.19 16.22
CA LYS A 5 -31.70 17.75 15.13
C LYS A 5 -30.69 16.74 14.70
N ASP A 6 -30.84 16.35 13.50
CA ASP A 6 -30.20 15.40 12.65
C ASP A 6 -28.74 15.12 13.04
N TRP A 7 -28.46 13.90 13.52
CA TRP A 7 -27.12 13.39 13.74
C TRP A 7 -26.32 13.35 12.44
N LEU A 8 -27.00 13.25 11.28
CA LEU A 8 -26.43 13.35 9.95
C LEU A 8 -25.85 14.77 9.69
N ASP A 9 -26.51 15.85 10.10
CA ASP A 9 -25.95 17.19 9.98
C ASP A 9 -24.65 17.34 10.81
N LYS A 10 -24.55 16.68 11.94
CA LYS A 10 -23.31 16.67 12.75
C LYS A 10 -22.17 15.85 12.14
N LEU A 11 -22.48 14.84 11.34
CA LEU A 11 -21.48 14.06 10.60
C LEU A 11 -20.93 14.83 9.40
N PHE A 12 -21.76 15.65 8.76
CA PHE A 12 -21.39 16.38 7.53
C PHE A 12 -21.01 17.86 7.78
N THR A 13 -21.29 18.42 8.96
CA THR A 13 -20.96 19.82 9.29
C THR A 13 -19.82 19.97 10.30
N ARG A 14 -18.93 18.99 10.46
CA ARG A 14 -17.68 19.27 11.14
C ARG A 14 -16.87 20.23 10.28
N THR A 15 -17.03 21.50 10.59
CA THR A 15 -16.17 22.58 10.08
C THR A 15 -14.72 22.20 10.38
N THR A 16 -13.86 22.34 9.38
CA THR A 16 -12.41 22.33 9.60
C THR A 16 -12.09 23.28 10.75
N PRO A 17 -11.26 22.90 11.75
CA PRO A 17 -10.91 23.78 12.85
C PRO A 17 -10.49 25.14 12.32
N ASN A 18 -11.03 26.20 12.89
CA ASN A 18 -10.61 27.55 12.49
C ASN A 18 -9.22 27.86 13.07
N ASP A 19 -8.56 28.90 12.57
CA ASP A 19 -7.19 29.28 12.95
C ASP A 19 -7.04 29.47 14.45
N LYS A 20 -8.06 30.00 15.15
CA LYS A 20 -8.03 30.22 16.59
C LYS A 20 -8.04 28.90 17.37
N GLU A 21 -8.80 27.92 16.89
CA GLU A 21 -8.82 26.58 17.50
C GLU A 21 -7.50 25.84 17.28
N LEU A 22 -6.93 25.91 16.08
CA LEU A 22 -5.60 25.34 15.78
C LEU A 22 -4.50 25.99 16.63
N GLN A 23 -4.50 27.33 16.76
CA GLN A 23 -3.59 28.06 17.61
C GLN A 23 -3.70 27.67 19.09
N ALA A 24 -4.95 27.66 19.61
CA ALA A 24 -5.20 27.42 21.02
C ALA A 24 -4.84 25.99 21.47
N HIS A 25 -5.08 24.97 20.61
CA HIS A 25 -4.90 23.57 20.98
C HIS A 25 -3.55 22.99 20.54
N TYR A 26 -2.96 23.48 19.45
CA TYR A 26 -1.79 22.87 18.83
C TYR A 26 -0.62 23.83 18.63
N GLY A 27 -0.77 25.12 19.02
CA GLY A 27 0.26 26.13 18.79
C GLY A 27 0.48 26.50 17.33
N TRP A 28 -0.44 26.10 16.44
CA TRP A 28 -0.36 26.38 15.01
C TRP A 28 -0.24 27.88 14.72
N GLN A 29 0.62 28.26 13.80
CA GLN A 29 0.79 29.63 13.32
C GLN A 29 0.54 29.71 11.80
N GLN A 30 0.27 30.91 11.30
CA GLN A 30 0.13 31.11 9.86
C GLN A 30 1.46 30.75 9.17
N GLY A 31 1.38 29.87 8.17
CA GLY A 31 2.54 29.32 7.48
C GLY A 31 2.90 27.90 7.91
N ASP A 32 2.28 27.39 8.97
CA ASP A 32 2.43 25.98 9.37
C ASP A 32 1.44 25.09 8.57
N THR A 33 1.85 23.84 8.37
CA THR A 33 0.95 22.79 7.86
C THR A 33 0.14 22.19 9.02
N ALA A 34 -1.17 22.02 8.83
CA ALA A 34 -2.02 21.34 9.80
C ALA A 34 -2.66 20.09 9.19
N TYR A 35 -2.68 19.01 9.98
CA TYR A 35 -3.28 17.72 9.60
C TYR A 35 -4.48 17.41 10.47
N GLU A 36 -5.58 16.99 9.85
CA GLU A 36 -6.76 16.48 10.53
C GLU A 36 -6.95 15.00 10.18
N TRP A 37 -7.31 14.20 11.17
CA TRP A 37 -7.41 12.76 11.04
C TRP A 37 -8.83 12.26 11.31
N TYR A 38 -9.24 11.22 10.61
CA TYR A 38 -10.43 10.45 10.98
C TYR A 38 -10.15 9.64 12.25
N GLY A 39 -11.21 9.20 12.94
CA GLY A 39 -11.08 8.38 14.15
C GLY A 39 -10.42 7.01 13.95
N ASN A 40 -10.31 6.54 12.70
CA ASN A 40 -9.60 5.33 12.31
C ASN A 40 -8.12 5.56 11.94
N GLY A 41 -7.59 6.78 12.13
CA GLY A 41 -6.21 7.12 11.83
C GLY A 41 -5.90 7.50 10.38
N MET A 42 -6.90 7.49 9.49
CA MET A 42 -6.72 7.95 8.11
C MET A 42 -6.68 9.47 8.03
N LEU A 43 -5.84 10.03 7.15
CA LEU A 43 -5.74 11.47 6.96
C LEU A 43 -7.04 12.03 6.37
N LYS A 44 -7.66 12.99 7.06
CA LYS A 44 -8.92 13.59 6.65
C LYS A 44 -8.73 14.85 5.83
N SER A 45 -7.83 15.71 6.28
CA SER A 45 -7.49 16.94 5.56
C SER A 45 -6.09 17.43 5.86
N VAL A 46 -5.54 18.17 4.92
CA VAL A 46 -4.30 18.92 5.06
C VAL A 46 -4.63 20.40 4.83
N ARG A 47 -4.20 21.24 5.75
CA ARG A 47 -4.15 22.67 5.53
C ARG A 47 -2.71 23.07 5.24
N THR A 48 -2.48 23.59 4.04
CA THR A 48 -1.16 23.99 3.57
C THR A 48 -0.73 25.35 4.13
N PRO A 49 0.55 25.70 4.08
CA PRO A 49 1.08 26.96 4.58
C PRO A 49 0.46 28.22 3.97
N ASP A 50 0.01 28.13 2.72
CA ASP A 50 -0.73 29.20 2.02
C ASP A 50 -2.21 29.29 2.40
N GLY A 51 -2.68 28.41 3.29
CA GLY A 51 -4.04 28.39 3.82
C GLY A 51 -5.04 27.58 3.01
N ALA A 52 -4.62 26.94 1.89
CA ALA A 52 -5.49 26.03 1.16
C ALA A 52 -5.81 24.79 2.01
N THR A 53 -6.97 24.20 1.79
CA THR A 53 -7.39 22.98 2.49
C THR A 53 -7.73 21.90 1.48
N ILE A 54 -7.02 20.79 1.58
CA ILE A 54 -7.22 19.58 0.79
C ILE A 54 -7.92 18.54 1.66
N ARG A 55 -8.99 17.91 1.18
CA ARG A 55 -9.76 16.90 1.90
C ARG A 55 -9.69 15.56 1.19
N PHE A 56 -9.76 14.49 1.98
CA PHE A 56 -9.70 13.12 1.48
C PHE A 56 -10.87 12.30 1.99
N GLU A 57 -11.40 11.42 1.15
CA GLU A 57 -12.41 10.42 1.52
C GLU A 57 -11.91 9.03 1.10
N TYR A 58 -12.35 8.01 1.85
CA TYR A 58 -11.89 6.63 1.67
C TYR A 58 -13.09 5.69 1.68
N ASP A 59 -12.94 4.55 1.04
CA ASP A 59 -13.90 3.45 1.17
C ASP A 59 -13.67 2.63 2.45
N ALA A 60 -14.51 1.61 2.65
CA ALA A 60 -14.43 0.74 3.82
C ALA A 60 -13.13 -0.09 3.90
N LEU A 61 -12.43 -0.25 2.78
CA LEU A 61 -11.14 -0.93 2.69
C LEU A 61 -9.95 0.02 2.86
N GLY A 62 -10.18 1.31 3.17
CA GLY A 62 -9.15 2.33 3.31
C GLY A 62 -8.55 2.80 1.99
N ARG A 63 -9.20 2.53 0.83
CA ARG A 63 -8.77 3.04 -0.46
C ARG A 63 -9.31 4.45 -0.65
N ARG A 64 -8.44 5.37 -1.04
CA ARG A 64 -8.83 6.76 -1.28
C ARG A 64 -9.78 6.85 -2.48
N THR A 65 -10.95 7.41 -2.27
CA THR A 65 -11.98 7.58 -3.31
C THR A 65 -12.15 9.01 -3.78
N LEU A 66 -11.70 9.97 -2.97
CA LEU A 66 -11.78 11.40 -3.30
C LEU A 66 -10.58 12.16 -2.73
N LYS A 67 -10.03 13.08 -3.51
CA LYS A 67 -9.24 14.22 -3.09
C LYS A 67 -9.97 15.49 -3.54
N GLU A 68 -10.30 16.37 -2.60
CA GLU A 68 -11.03 17.61 -2.86
C GLU A 68 -10.16 18.81 -2.51
N THR A 69 -9.91 19.67 -3.49
CA THR A 69 -9.26 20.97 -3.33
C THR A 69 -10.31 22.08 -3.25
N HIS A 70 -9.88 23.34 -3.30
CA HIS A 70 -10.80 24.47 -3.36
C HIS A 70 -11.73 24.40 -4.60
N ASP A 71 -11.17 24.05 -5.77
CA ASP A 71 -11.86 24.14 -7.05
C ASP A 71 -12.16 22.77 -7.69
N THR A 72 -11.47 21.72 -7.32
CA THR A 72 -11.49 20.44 -8.04
C THR A 72 -11.79 19.26 -7.12
N CYS A 73 -12.59 18.33 -7.62
CA CYS A 73 -12.74 16.99 -7.11
C CYS A 73 -11.94 16.02 -7.99
N HIS A 74 -11.00 15.28 -7.38
CA HIS A 74 -10.29 14.16 -8.00
C HIS A 74 -10.86 12.87 -7.44
N ARG A 75 -11.30 11.99 -8.32
CA ARG A 75 -11.94 10.71 -7.97
C ARG A 75 -11.03 9.56 -8.34
N TYR A 76 -11.12 8.50 -7.57
CA TYR A 76 -10.29 7.31 -7.69
C TYR A 76 -11.16 6.07 -7.63
N ALA A 77 -11.04 5.19 -8.64
CA ALA A 77 -11.69 3.88 -8.68
C ALA A 77 -10.62 2.80 -8.71
N TRP A 78 -10.83 1.77 -7.92
CA TRP A 78 -9.84 0.74 -7.62
C TRP A 78 -10.29 -0.63 -8.12
N ASP A 79 -9.35 -1.39 -8.68
CA ASP A 79 -9.47 -2.82 -8.88
C ASP A 79 -8.58 -3.52 -7.84
N GLY A 80 -9.20 -4.24 -6.91
CA GLY A 80 -8.47 -4.78 -5.76
C GLY A 80 -7.69 -3.69 -5.02
N ASN A 81 -6.36 -3.74 -5.07
CA ASN A 81 -5.48 -2.78 -4.41
C ASN A 81 -4.71 -1.85 -5.39
N VAL A 82 -5.02 -1.91 -6.67
CA VAL A 82 -4.43 -1.01 -7.68
C VAL A 82 -5.42 0.06 -8.10
N LEU A 83 -4.93 1.26 -8.35
CA LEU A 83 -5.74 2.37 -8.86
C LEU A 83 -6.03 2.11 -10.35
N LEU A 84 -7.29 1.77 -10.69
CA LEU A 84 -7.66 1.47 -12.08
C LEU A 84 -8.00 2.73 -12.86
N HIS A 85 -8.86 3.59 -12.28
CA HIS A 85 -9.31 4.81 -12.93
C HIS A 85 -9.18 6.01 -12.01
N GLU A 86 -8.87 7.14 -12.60
CA GLU A 86 -9.02 8.44 -11.96
C GLU A 86 -9.62 9.45 -12.93
N TRP A 87 -10.35 10.42 -12.39
CA TRP A 87 -10.93 11.53 -13.16
C TRP A 87 -11.06 12.75 -12.29
N SER A 88 -11.25 13.89 -12.89
CA SER A 88 -11.42 15.16 -12.18
C SER A 88 -12.50 16.02 -12.78
N TYR A 89 -13.16 16.81 -11.95
CA TYR A 89 -14.19 17.75 -12.35
C TYR A 89 -14.26 18.93 -11.37
N ASP A 90 -14.92 20.03 -11.81
CA ASP A 90 -15.10 21.21 -10.98
C ASP A 90 -15.91 20.87 -9.71
N ARG A 91 -15.41 21.28 -8.54
CA ARG A 91 -16.04 21.01 -7.24
C ARG A 91 -17.49 21.52 -7.15
N ARG A 92 -17.85 22.55 -7.92
CA ARG A 92 -19.23 23.08 -7.98
C ARG A 92 -20.21 22.08 -8.58
N GLU A 93 -19.73 21.12 -9.35
CA GLU A 93 -20.52 20.06 -9.98
C GLU A 93 -20.64 18.81 -9.10
N LYS A 94 -19.99 18.79 -7.90
CA LYS A 94 -20.06 17.67 -6.97
C LYS A 94 -21.51 17.35 -6.61
N PRO A 95 -21.98 16.10 -6.82
CA PRO A 95 -23.33 15.70 -6.45
C PRO A 95 -23.60 15.91 -4.96
N ARG A 96 -24.78 16.41 -4.63
CA ARG A 96 -25.22 16.62 -3.25
C ARG A 96 -26.30 15.60 -2.89
N MET A 97 -26.24 15.09 -1.69
CA MET A 97 -27.30 14.26 -1.15
C MET A 97 -28.50 15.09 -0.75
N GLU A 98 -29.67 14.74 -1.28
CA GLU A 98 -30.95 15.36 -0.98
C GLU A 98 -31.93 14.30 -0.49
N LYS A 99 -32.90 14.74 0.36
CA LYS A 99 -34.05 13.90 0.74
C LYS A 99 -35.21 14.21 -0.20
N ASP A 100 -35.74 13.19 -0.86
CA ASP A 100 -36.99 13.32 -1.63
C ASP A 100 -38.22 13.46 -0.71
N GLU A 101 -39.39 13.70 -1.29
CA GLU A 101 -40.66 13.87 -0.56
C GLU A 101 -41.03 12.65 0.29
N LEU A 102 -40.49 11.49 -0.01
CA LEU A 102 -40.68 10.22 0.72
C LEU A 102 -39.57 9.97 1.76
N GLY A 103 -38.65 10.93 1.95
CA GLY A 103 -37.54 10.81 2.90
C GLY A 103 -36.38 9.92 2.43
N ARG A 104 -36.38 9.47 1.16
CA ARG A 104 -35.30 8.67 0.59
C ARG A 104 -34.13 9.58 0.21
N ILE A 105 -32.92 9.12 0.49
CA ILE A 105 -31.68 9.83 0.11
C ILE A 105 -31.36 9.55 -1.35
N ARG A 106 -31.13 10.59 -2.13
CA ARG A 106 -30.67 10.51 -3.52
C ARG A 106 -29.67 11.63 -3.80
N TYR A 107 -28.91 11.50 -4.89
CA TYR A 107 -28.09 12.60 -5.38
C TYR A 107 -28.92 13.55 -6.27
N ASP A 108 -28.64 14.86 -6.19
CA ASP A 108 -29.29 15.90 -6.98
C ASP A 108 -28.94 15.80 -8.48
N ARG A 109 -27.78 15.21 -8.80
CA ARG A 109 -27.26 15.03 -10.16
C ARG A 109 -26.36 13.81 -10.26
N GLN A 110 -26.04 13.42 -11.50
CA GLN A 110 -25.00 12.45 -11.78
C GLN A 110 -23.62 13.10 -11.61
N GLU A 111 -22.65 12.32 -11.16
CA GLU A 111 -21.25 12.76 -11.05
C GLU A 111 -20.63 12.88 -12.44
N PRO A 112 -19.94 14.00 -12.76
CA PRO A 112 -19.20 14.13 -14.01
C PRO A 112 -18.04 13.11 -14.08
N HIS A 113 -17.77 12.60 -15.28
CA HIS A 113 -16.64 11.71 -15.57
C HIS A 113 -15.79 12.33 -16.69
N THR A 114 -15.14 13.45 -16.39
CA THR A 114 -14.28 14.16 -17.33
C THR A 114 -12.81 13.86 -17.07
N ASN A 115 -11.97 13.99 -18.10
CA ASN A 115 -10.53 13.73 -17.99
C ASN A 115 -10.21 12.34 -17.41
N LEU A 116 -10.94 11.32 -17.85
CA LEU A 116 -10.76 9.96 -17.38
C LEU A 116 -9.39 9.43 -17.79
N ILE A 117 -8.66 8.97 -16.80
CA ILE A 117 -7.38 8.25 -16.95
C ILE A 117 -7.59 6.82 -16.52
N THR A 118 -7.12 5.86 -17.32
CA THR A 118 -7.07 4.45 -16.97
C THR A 118 -5.60 4.02 -16.86
N TRP A 119 -5.26 3.40 -15.74
CA TRP A 119 -3.95 2.84 -15.48
C TRP A 119 -3.96 1.34 -15.77
N VAL A 120 -3.00 0.86 -16.54
CA VAL A 120 -2.83 -0.55 -16.87
C VAL A 120 -1.66 -1.10 -16.07
N TYR A 121 -1.85 -2.26 -15.44
CA TYR A 121 -0.83 -2.93 -14.62
C TYR A 121 -0.42 -4.25 -15.26
N ASP A 122 0.82 -4.64 -15.08
CA ASP A 122 1.26 -6.01 -15.33
C ASP A 122 0.93 -6.88 -14.12
N GLY A 123 0.64 -8.16 -14.35
CA GLY A 123 0.18 -9.07 -13.30
C GLY A 123 1.10 -9.09 -12.08
N GLY A 124 0.55 -8.75 -10.91
CA GLY A 124 1.27 -8.73 -9.63
C GLY A 124 2.10 -7.47 -9.35
N SER A 125 2.07 -6.46 -10.24
CA SER A 125 2.73 -5.16 -10.01
C SER A 125 1.76 -4.14 -9.41
N TYR A 126 2.29 -3.24 -8.57
CA TYR A 126 1.56 -2.08 -8.02
C TYR A 126 1.97 -0.78 -8.69
N THR A 127 2.72 -0.85 -9.76
CA THR A 127 3.07 0.30 -10.59
C THR A 127 2.49 0.09 -11.99
N PRO A 128 1.81 1.08 -12.58
CA PRO A 128 1.23 0.94 -13.90
C PRO A 128 2.32 0.87 -14.98
N VAL A 129 2.08 0.03 -15.98
CA VAL A 129 2.91 -0.12 -17.19
C VAL A 129 2.41 0.75 -18.35
N ALA A 130 1.15 1.25 -18.26
CA ALA A 130 0.61 2.19 -19.22
C ALA A 130 -0.42 3.14 -18.60
N LYS A 131 -0.52 4.33 -19.20
CA LYS A 131 -1.54 5.35 -18.96
C LYS A 131 -2.38 5.49 -20.22
N LEU A 132 -3.70 5.35 -20.09
CA LEU A 132 -4.65 5.57 -21.17
C LEU A 132 -5.48 6.82 -20.84
N THR A 133 -5.64 7.69 -21.81
CA THR A 133 -6.50 8.86 -21.76
C THR A 133 -7.51 8.79 -22.92
N GLU A 134 -8.44 9.71 -23.00
CA GLU A 134 -9.35 9.79 -24.14
C GLU A 134 -8.62 10.11 -25.46
N GLU A 135 -7.47 10.78 -25.39
CA GLU A 135 -6.76 11.29 -26.57
C GLU A 135 -5.59 10.41 -26.99
N ASP A 136 -4.86 9.79 -26.04
CA ASP A 136 -3.63 9.06 -26.34
C ASP A 136 -3.36 7.95 -25.31
N SER A 137 -2.35 7.12 -25.59
CA SER A 137 -1.85 6.07 -24.72
C SER A 137 -0.34 6.22 -24.54
N TYR A 138 0.12 5.97 -23.32
CA TYR A 138 1.52 6.13 -22.94
C TYR A 138 2.04 4.87 -22.28
N SER A 139 3.18 4.37 -22.75
CA SER A 139 3.90 3.28 -22.11
C SER A 139 4.77 3.81 -20.98
N ILE A 140 4.79 3.14 -19.84
CA ILE A 140 5.56 3.53 -18.66
C ILE A 140 6.72 2.57 -18.48
N VAL A 141 7.94 3.11 -18.48
CA VAL A 141 9.17 2.37 -18.17
C VAL A 141 9.46 2.52 -16.68
N GLN A 142 9.82 1.42 -16.06
CA GLN A 142 10.09 1.33 -14.62
C GLN A 142 11.52 0.88 -14.38
N ASP A 143 12.06 1.22 -13.20
CA ASP A 143 13.29 0.62 -12.71
C ASP A 143 13.04 -0.80 -12.14
N TYR A 144 14.08 -1.41 -11.60
CA TYR A 144 14.01 -2.77 -11.03
C TYR A 144 13.16 -2.89 -9.75
N LEU A 145 12.82 -1.78 -9.10
CA LEU A 145 11.91 -1.71 -7.95
C LEU A 145 10.47 -1.39 -8.36
N GLY A 146 10.23 -1.19 -9.66
CA GLY A 146 8.94 -0.77 -10.19
C GLY A 146 8.67 0.73 -10.04
N THR A 147 9.69 1.56 -9.81
CA THR A 147 9.56 3.01 -9.82
C THR A 147 9.46 3.52 -11.24
N PRO A 148 8.43 4.31 -11.63
CA PRO A 148 8.37 4.90 -12.96
C PRO A 148 9.54 5.86 -13.19
N ILE A 149 10.24 5.66 -14.30
CA ILE A 149 11.38 6.50 -14.70
C ILE A 149 11.13 7.26 -16.00
N GLN A 150 10.34 6.70 -16.93
CA GLN A 150 10.00 7.36 -18.19
C GLN A 150 8.58 7.01 -18.63
N ALA A 151 7.96 7.93 -19.40
CA ALA A 151 6.78 7.63 -20.19
C ALA A 151 6.99 7.99 -21.66
N LEU A 152 6.51 7.11 -22.54
CA LEU A 152 6.62 7.26 -23.98
C LEU A 152 5.22 7.37 -24.61
N ASP A 153 5.07 8.26 -25.58
CA ASP A 153 3.86 8.37 -26.40
C ASP A 153 3.71 7.18 -27.38
N SER A 154 2.59 7.14 -28.11
CA SER A 154 2.30 6.11 -29.11
C SER A 154 3.31 6.05 -30.27
N LYS A 155 4.16 7.08 -30.43
CA LYS A 155 5.25 7.16 -31.43
C LYS A 155 6.61 6.76 -30.88
N GLY A 156 6.70 6.48 -29.57
CA GLY A 156 7.95 6.16 -28.90
C GLY A 156 8.77 7.36 -28.46
N ASN A 157 8.22 8.57 -28.46
CA ASN A 157 8.92 9.73 -27.95
C ASN A 157 8.78 9.78 -26.42
N VAL A 158 9.86 10.12 -25.73
CA VAL A 158 9.83 10.36 -24.27
C VAL A 158 9.11 11.68 -24.00
N VAL A 159 7.96 11.59 -23.33
CA VAL A 159 7.12 12.74 -22.95
C VAL A 159 7.24 13.10 -21.48
N TRP A 160 7.73 12.15 -20.68
CA TRP A 160 7.99 12.33 -19.26
C TRP A 160 9.21 11.49 -18.85
N ASP A 161 10.01 12.05 -17.95
CA ASP A 161 11.23 11.44 -17.43
C ASP A 161 11.44 11.95 -16.00
N CYS A 162 11.75 11.05 -15.04
CA CYS A 162 11.85 11.39 -13.63
C CYS A 162 12.95 10.60 -12.95
N ILE A 163 13.77 11.30 -12.18
CA ILE A 163 14.77 10.70 -11.28
C ILE A 163 14.41 11.10 -9.86
N LEU A 164 14.32 10.11 -8.97
CA LEU A 164 14.09 10.29 -7.55
C LEU A 164 15.40 10.24 -6.78
N ASP A 165 15.46 10.95 -5.66
CA ASP A 165 16.52 10.75 -4.67
C ASP A 165 16.27 9.50 -3.81
N ILE A 166 17.16 9.24 -2.83
CA ILE A 166 17.08 8.06 -1.96
C ILE A 166 15.85 8.06 -1.03
N TYR A 167 15.19 9.19 -0.86
CA TYR A 167 13.96 9.34 -0.07
C TYR A 167 12.71 9.40 -0.94
N GLY A 168 12.87 9.29 -2.25
CA GLY A 168 11.77 9.33 -3.21
C GLY A 168 11.34 10.75 -3.60
N ASP A 169 12.06 11.81 -3.19
CA ASP A 169 11.77 13.17 -3.70
C ASP A 169 12.27 13.29 -5.14
N VAL A 170 11.57 14.11 -5.92
CA VAL A 170 11.90 14.32 -7.32
C VAL A 170 13.15 15.18 -7.44
N LEU A 171 14.25 14.57 -7.88
CA LEU A 171 15.55 15.21 -8.09
C LEU A 171 15.62 15.89 -9.47
N GLU A 172 15.22 15.17 -10.53
CA GLU A 172 15.17 15.67 -11.89
C GLU A 172 13.84 15.28 -12.54
N LEU A 173 13.27 16.19 -13.34
CA LEU A 173 11.99 15.99 -13.99
C LEU A 173 11.97 16.66 -15.37
N ARG A 174 11.48 15.91 -16.35
CA ARG A 174 11.08 16.40 -17.66
C ARG A 174 9.60 16.09 -17.87
N GLY A 175 8.82 17.07 -18.29
CA GLY A 175 7.37 16.97 -18.43
C GLY A 175 6.63 17.47 -17.19
N GLU A 176 5.31 17.28 -17.15
CA GLU A 176 4.46 17.71 -16.06
C GLU A 176 4.60 16.77 -14.85
N ARG A 177 4.74 17.32 -13.64
CA ARG A 177 4.98 16.55 -12.42
C ARG A 177 3.87 15.54 -12.11
N ASN A 178 2.64 15.90 -12.38
CA ASN A 178 1.45 15.08 -12.20
C ASN A 178 1.12 14.18 -13.39
N PHE A 179 1.92 14.22 -14.47
CA PHE A 179 1.69 13.37 -15.63
C PHE A 179 1.76 11.89 -15.29
N ILE A 180 2.78 11.49 -14.52
CA ILE A 180 2.86 10.19 -13.83
C ILE A 180 3.02 10.47 -12.33
N PRO A 181 1.94 10.34 -11.54
CA PRO A 181 1.96 10.69 -10.11
C PRO A 181 2.54 9.59 -9.22
N PHE A 182 2.86 8.43 -9.77
CA PHE A 182 3.44 7.32 -9.00
C PHE A 182 4.91 7.58 -8.68
N ARG A 183 5.32 7.14 -7.45
CA ARG A 183 6.69 7.24 -6.95
C ARG A 183 7.21 5.83 -6.64
N PHE A 184 7.71 5.52 -5.44
CA PHE A 184 7.96 4.12 -5.10
C PHE A 184 6.67 3.31 -5.20
N GLN A 185 6.75 2.00 -5.42
CA GLN A 185 5.56 1.16 -5.57
C GLN A 185 4.56 1.38 -4.41
N GLY A 186 3.29 1.57 -4.75
CA GLY A 186 2.22 1.86 -3.81
C GLY A 186 2.07 3.35 -3.45
N GLN A 187 2.98 4.22 -3.90
CA GLN A 187 2.94 5.65 -3.61
C GLN A 187 2.34 6.45 -4.77
N TYR A 188 1.44 7.36 -4.42
CA TYR A 188 0.82 8.33 -5.32
C TYR A 188 1.03 9.74 -4.78
N GLU A 189 1.72 10.60 -5.51
CA GLU A 189 2.01 11.96 -5.11
C GLU A 189 0.78 12.88 -5.17
N ASP A 190 0.58 13.62 -4.09
CA ASP A 190 -0.34 14.76 -4.03
C ASP A 190 0.48 16.05 -4.11
N GLN A 191 0.55 16.62 -5.30
CA GLN A 191 1.38 17.78 -5.59
C GLN A 191 1.04 18.99 -4.70
N GLU A 192 -0.23 19.14 -4.33
CA GLU A 192 -0.71 20.25 -3.50
C GLU A 192 -0.20 20.19 -2.06
N THR A 193 0.09 19.00 -1.56
CA THR A 193 0.57 18.79 -0.19
C THR A 193 2.06 18.43 -0.12
N GLY A 194 2.61 17.95 -1.24
CA GLY A 194 3.94 17.35 -1.31
C GLY A 194 4.06 16.02 -0.57
N LEU A 195 2.92 15.41 -0.22
CA LEU A 195 2.87 14.10 0.42
C LEU A 195 2.56 13.01 -0.62
N TYR A 196 2.98 11.78 -0.32
CA TYR A 196 2.67 10.61 -1.12
C TYR A 196 1.64 9.74 -0.39
N TYR A 197 0.46 9.59 -0.97
CA TYR A 197 -0.53 8.64 -0.49
C TYR A 197 -0.01 7.22 -0.67
N ASN A 198 0.16 6.50 0.41
CA ASN A 198 0.60 5.12 0.42
C ASN A 198 -0.39 4.27 1.22
N ARG A 199 -1.57 4.10 0.67
CA ARG A 199 -2.70 3.34 1.19
C ARG A 199 -3.13 3.76 2.61
N PHE A 200 -2.56 3.18 3.65
CA PHE A 200 -2.93 3.44 5.04
C PHE A 200 -2.21 4.62 5.67
N ARG A 201 -1.12 5.09 5.07
CA ARG A 201 -0.32 6.22 5.55
C ARG A 201 -0.01 7.21 4.44
N TYR A 202 0.47 8.36 4.84
CA TYR A 202 1.03 9.36 3.93
C TYR A 202 2.52 9.53 4.22
N TYR A 203 3.30 9.46 3.17
CA TYR A 203 4.75 9.58 3.22
C TYR A 203 5.18 10.99 2.85
N SER A 204 6.17 11.52 3.57
CA SER A 204 6.82 12.78 3.26
C SER A 204 8.23 12.52 2.70
N PRO A 205 8.48 12.72 1.40
CA PRO A 205 9.82 12.53 0.85
C PRO A 205 10.83 13.50 1.44
N LYS A 206 10.40 14.71 1.81
CA LYS A 206 11.26 15.71 2.48
C LYS A 206 11.76 15.27 3.86
N MET A 207 10.97 14.44 4.55
CA MET A 207 11.32 13.91 5.88
C MET A 207 11.90 12.49 5.79
N GLY A 208 11.70 11.80 4.67
CA GLY A 208 12.05 10.39 4.50
C GLY A 208 11.21 9.44 5.37
N ASN A 209 10.04 9.88 5.84
CA ASN A 209 9.22 9.16 6.82
C ASN A 209 7.72 9.32 6.53
N TYR A 210 6.91 8.42 7.11
CA TYR A 210 5.47 8.64 7.21
C TYR A 210 5.13 9.76 8.19
N ILE A 211 4.04 10.49 7.94
CA ILE A 211 3.56 11.57 8.82
C ILE A 211 2.66 11.07 9.96
N SER A 212 2.36 9.78 10.00
CA SER A 212 1.60 9.12 11.06
C SER A 212 2.25 7.82 11.51
N GLN A 213 1.91 7.39 12.72
CA GLN A 213 2.36 6.11 13.25
C GLN A 213 1.78 4.96 12.43
N ASP A 214 2.51 3.85 12.41
CA ASP A 214 2.03 2.62 11.79
C ASP A 214 0.77 2.12 12.52
N PRO A 215 -0.36 1.91 11.81
CA PRO A 215 -1.59 1.39 12.41
C PRO A 215 -1.41 0.01 13.07
N ILE A 216 -0.46 -0.80 12.58
CA ILE A 216 -0.12 -2.10 13.16
C ILE A 216 1.06 -2.04 14.14
N GLY A 217 1.58 -0.83 14.39
CA GLY A 217 2.66 -0.58 15.32
C GLY A 217 3.93 -1.36 14.98
N LEU A 218 4.63 -1.86 16.00
CA LEU A 218 5.87 -2.64 15.78
C LEU A 218 5.65 -4.01 15.11
N ALA A 219 4.40 -4.40 14.86
CA ALA A 219 4.10 -5.62 14.11
C ALA A 219 4.52 -5.52 12.63
N GLY A 220 4.63 -4.30 12.08
CA GLY A 220 5.17 -4.04 10.75
C GLY A 220 6.64 -4.45 10.57
N GLY A 221 7.38 -4.58 11.67
CA GLY A 221 8.78 -5.04 11.65
C GLY A 221 9.81 -3.92 11.57
N ASN A 222 9.39 -2.65 11.48
CA ASN A 222 10.26 -1.50 11.56
C ASN A 222 10.53 -1.12 13.04
N PRO A 223 11.77 -0.82 13.44
CA PRO A 223 12.07 -0.37 14.81
C PRO A 223 11.48 1.01 15.13
N THR A 224 11.09 1.79 14.10
CA THR A 224 10.44 3.09 14.26
C THR A 224 9.00 3.03 13.77
N LEU A 225 8.08 3.71 14.46
CA LEU A 225 6.66 3.74 14.08
C LEU A 225 6.38 4.59 12.83
N TYR A 226 7.35 5.37 12.38
CA TYR A 226 7.20 6.32 11.26
C TYR A 226 8.08 5.97 10.06
N GLY A 227 8.96 4.96 10.18
CA GLY A 227 9.89 4.59 9.11
C GLY A 227 9.18 4.03 7.87
N TYR A 228 9.78 4.29 6.69
CA TYR A 228 9.34 3.68 5.43
C TYR A 228 9.86 2.24 5.36
N VAL A 229 11.09 2.05 4.93
CA VAL A 229 11.75 0.74 4.84
C VAL A 229 13.19 0.84 5.35
N SER A 230 13.81 -0.30 5.65
CA SER A 230 15.20 -0.33 6.16
C SER A 230 16.25 -0.01 5.09
N ASP A 231 15.94 -0.26 3.81
CA ASP A 231 16.81 0.00 2.66
C ASP A 231 15.95 0.21 1.40
N ALA A 232 15.76 1.46 1.01
CA ALA A 232 14.94 1.85 -0.14
C ALA A 232 15.50 1.35 -1.49
N ASN A 233 16.73 0.86 -1.55
CA ASN A 233 17.28 0.23 -2.76
C ASN A 233 16.92 -1.25 -2.91
N SER A 234 16.24 -1.84 -1.94
CA SER A 234 15.96 -3.28 -1.94
C SER A 234 14.58 -3.63 -1.46
N TRP A 235 13.92 -2.72 -0.75
CA TRP A 235 12.64 -2.93 -0.09
C TRP A 235 11.62 -1.87 -0.49
N ILE A 236 10.37 -2.27 -0.58
CA ILE A 236 9.22 -1.39 -0.83
C ILE A 236 8.14 -1.67 0.21
N ASP A 237 7.41 -0.62 0.59
CA ASP A 237 6.22 -0.71 1.46
C ASP A 237 5.00 -0.29 0.64
N ILE A 238 4.29 -1.26 0.06
CA ILE A 238 3.18 -1.02 -0.87
C ILE A 238 1.95 -0.44 -0.16
N PHE A 239 1.75 -0.84 1.10
CA PHE A 239 0.53 -0.48 1.83
C PHE A 239 0.73 0.58 2.91
N GLY A 240 1.95 1.05 3.11
CA GLY A 240 2.22 1.92 4.24
C GLY A 240 2.02 1.22 5.59
N LEU A 241 2.38 -0.06 5.70
CA LEU A 241 2.26 -0.88 6.91
C LEU A 241 3.57 -1.57 7.29
N ASP A 242 4.66 -1.21 6.63
CA ASP A 242 6.01 -1.75 6.82
C ASP A 242 6.11 -3.30 6.82
N CYS A 243 5.22 -3.96 6.10
CA CYS A 243 5.45 -5.32 5.63
C CYS A 243 6.30 -5.22 4.36
N SER A 244 7.51 -4.67 4.50
CA SER A 244 8.39 -4.37 3.38
C SER A 244 8.72 -5.63 2.59
N ILE A 245 8.50 -5.59 1.28
CA ILE A 245 8.83 -6.66 0.36
C ILE A 245 10.25 -6.44 -0.11
N ASN A 246 11.10 -7.44 0.09
CA ASN A 246 12.41 -7.45 -0.53
C ASN A 246 12.27 -7.89 -1.99
N VAL A 247 12.29 -6.94 -2.91
CA VAL A 247 12.15 -7.21 -4.35
C VAL A 247 13.26 -8.12 -4.90
N LYS A 248 14.43 -8.12 -4.25
CA LYS A 248 15.55 -9.01 -4.64
C LYS A 248 15.35 -10.46 -4.16
N ASN A 249 14.50 -10.69 -3.15
CA ASN A 249 14.26 -12.01 -2.56
C ASN A 249 12.75 -12.17 -2.28
N SER A 250 11.93 -12.20 -3.32
CA SER A 250 10.46 -12.28 -3.25
C SER A 250 9.91 -13.62 -2.75
N GLY A 251 10.68 -14.40 -2.02
CA GLY A 251 10.26 -15.68 -1.48
C GLY A 251 9.99 -15.65 0.02
N HIS A 252 8.87 -16.19 0.43
CA HIS A 252 8.57 -16.43 1.84
C HIS A 252 9.29 -17.73 2.30
N HIS A 253 10.12 -17.62 3.32
CA HIS A 253 10.82 -18.76 3.88
C HIS A 253 10.01 -19.46 4.96
N VAL A 254 9.78 -20.75 4.78
CA VAL A 254 9.17 -21.62 5.79
C VAL A 254 10.14 -22.76 6.13
N PRO A 255 10.56 -22.91 7.37
CA PRO A 255 10.37 -22.01 8.50
C PRO A 255 11.07 -20.66 8.34
N ALA A 256 10.54 -19.62 8.99
CA ALA A 256 11.21 -18.32 9.03
C ALA A 256 12.64 -18.45 9.60
N ILE A 257 13.58 -17.63 9.13
CA ILE A 257 15.01 -17.68 9.48
C ILE A 257 15.23 -17.81 11.01
N ARG A 258 14.54 -17.01 11.81
CA ARG A 258 14.69 -17.05 13.28
C ARG A 258 14.14 -18.32 13.93
N LYS A 259 13.10 -18.93 13.34
CA LYS A 259 12.50 -20.17 13.85
C LYS A 259 13.35 -21.40 13.55
N SER A 260 14.31 -21.28 12.63
CA SER A 260 15.26 -22.33 12.28
C SER A 260 16.56 -22.31 13.09
N ARG A 261 16.76 -21.33 13.98
CA ARG A 261 18.00 -21.17 14.73
C ARG A 261 18.32 -22.40 15.58
N GLY A 262 19.57 -22.86 15.52
CA GLY A 262 20.05 -24.05 16.21
C GLY A 262 19.59 -25.39 15.63
N ARG A 263 18.96 -25.42 14.44
CA ARG A 263 18.47 -26.62 13.76
C ARG A 263 19.39 -27.00 12.61
N PRO A 264 19.37 -28.28 12.15
CA PRO A 264 20.19 -28.69 11.00
C PRO A 264 19.96 -27.90 9.72
N PHE A 265 18.80 -27.27 9.62
CA PHE A 265 18.41 -26.37 8.52
C PHE A 265 18.46 -24.89 8.91
N GLU A 266 19.27 -24.51 9.89
CA GLU A 266 19.47 -23.09 10.23
C GLU A 266 20.02 -22.32 9.03
N LEU A 267 19.49 -21.10 8.85
CA LEU A 267 19.92 -20.20 7.79
C LEU A 267 20.60 -18.96 8.33
N GLU A 268 21.64 -18.55 7.64
CA GLU A 268 22.10 -17.17 7.73
C GLU A 268 21.20 -16.24 6.87
N ARG A 269 21.18 -14.95 7.23
CA ARG A 269 20.27 -13.94 6.64
C ARG A 269 20.45 -13.75 5.11
N THR A 270 21.58 -14.20 4.57
CA THR A 270 21.96 -14.09 3.15
C THR A 270 21.86 -15.42 2.40
N ASP A 271 21.38 -16.46 3.05
CA ASP A 271 21.45 -17.81 2.50
C ASP A 271 20.33 -18.09 1.50
N LYS A 272 20.71 -18.55 0.30
CA LYS A 272 19.80 -18.94 -0.79
C LYS A 272 19.65 -20.46 -0.86
N THR A 273 19.89 -21.17 0.22
CA THR A 273 20.01 -22.64 0.24
C THR A 273 18.72 -23.37 0.57
N ARG A 274 17.58 -22.67 0.68
CA ARG A 274 16.28 -23.29 0.97
C ARG A 274 15.17 -22.93 0.00
N PRO A 275 14.17 -23.82 -0.10
CA PRO A 275 12.96 -23.53 -0.85
C PRO A 275 12.22 -22.30 -0.32
N THR A 276 11.55 -21.60 -1.21
CA THR A 276 10.79 -20.39 -0.92
C THR A 276 9.40 -20.46 -1.51
N PHE A 277 8.42 -19.86 -0.84
CA PHE A 277 7.07 -19.65 -1.34
C PHE A 277 7.04 -18.42 -2.22
N HIS A 278 6.48 -18.54 -3.41
CA HIS A 278 6.24 -17.45 -4.35
C HIS A 278 4.74 -17.33 -4.57
N PHE A 279 4.18 -16.20 -4.17
CA PHE A 279 2.74 -15.94 -4.25
C PHE A 279 2.33 -15.65 -5.69
N LYS A 280 1.17 -16.20 -6.10
CA LYS A 280 0.62 -16.05 -7.45
C LYS A 280 -0.70 -15.28 -7.51
N GLY A 281 -1.29 -14.96 -6.36
CA GLY A 281 -2.55 -14.22 -6.29
C GLY A 281 -2.43 -12.80 -6.81
N ASP A 282 -3.56 -12.17 -7.00
CA ASP A 282 -3.68 -10.77 -7.44
C ASP A 282 -3.05 -9.78 -6.43
N ASN A 283 -2.70 -10.27 -5.23
CA ASN A 283 -2.11 -9.47 -4.18
C ASN A 283 -1.04 -10.25 -3.38
N PRO A 284 0.13 -10.54 -3.97
CA PRO A 284 1.19 -11.33 -3.33
C PRO A 284 1.64 -10.78 -1.97
N SER A 285 1.57 -9.46 -1.79
CA SER A 285 1.99 -8.81 -0.54
C SER A 285 0.99 -9.04 0.59
N PHE A 286 -0.30 -8.96 0.28
CA PHE A 286 -1.37 -9.26 1.24
C PHE A 286 -1.36 -10.73 1.64
N ASP A 287 -1.15 -11.63 0.67
CA ASP A 287 -1.03 -13.06 0.90
C ASP A 287 0.18 -13.37 1.80
N HIS A 288 1.32 -12.75 1.55
CA HIS A 288 2.51 -12.85 2.38
C HIS A 288 2.26 -12.34 3.83
N TRP A 289 1.58 -11.19 3.96
CA TRP A 289 1.19 -10.65 5.26
C TRP A 289 0.19 -11.55 5.99
N THR A 290 -0.77 -12.11 5.27
CA THR A 290 -1.78 -13.05 5.81
C THR A 290 -1.08 -14.27 6.41
N LEU A 291 -0.10 -14.85 5.71
CA LEU A 291 0.69 -15.95 6.23
C LEU A 291 1.43 -15.57 7.52
N HIS A 292 2.10 -14.43 7.55
CA HIS A 292 2.81 -13.98 8.74
C HIS A 292 1.90 -13.71 9.95
N ASN A 293 0.68 -13.24 9.72
CA ASN A 293 -0.28 -13.08 10.80
C ASN A 293 -0.78 -14.42 11.34
N ALA A 294 -1.09 -15.34 10.43
CA ALA A 294 -1.50 -16.69 10.82
C ALA A 294 -0.41 -17.42 11.63
N GLU A 295 0.86 -17.25 11.30
CA GLU A 295 1.99 -17.82 12.01
C GLU A 295 2.07 -17.39 13.49
N ARG A 296 1.63 -16.17 13.81
CA ARG A 296 1.80 -15.56 15.13
C ARG A 296 1.18 -16.39 16.25
N ASP A 297 0.02 -16.96 16.00
CA ASP A 297 -0.75 -17.69 17.02
C ASP A 297 -0.26 -19.12 17.23
N PHE A 298 0.38 -19.72 16.23
CA PHE A 298 0.81 -21.12 16.25
C PHE A 298 2.32 -21.29 16.35
N VAL A 299 3.08 -20.47 15.62
CA VAL A 299 4.54 -20.52 15.56
C VAL A 299 5.18 -19.53 16.54
N GLY A 300 4.38 -18.56 17.02
CA GLY A 300 4.78 -17.50 17.95
C GLY A 300 5.34 -16.25 17.25
N PRO A 301 5.64 -15.21 18.02
CA PRO A 301 5.99 -13.90 17.49
C PRO A 301 7.21 -13.95 16.56
N ARG A 302 7.21 -13.13 15.51
CA ARG A 302 8.24 -13.11 14.44
C ARG A 302 9.66 -13.06 14.98
N GLN A 303 9.90 -12.44 16.13
CA GLN A 303 11.22 -12.25 16.72
C GLN A 303 11.62 -13.30 17.77
N GLY A 304 10.79 -14.30 18.04
CA GLY A 304 11.08 -15.35 19.02
C GLY A 304 11.61 -16.64 18.39
N ASP A 305 12.40 -17.39 19.15
CA ASP A 305 12.80 -18.74 18.76
C ASP A 305 11.63 -19.73 19.00
N PHE A 306 11.61 -20.84 18.25
CA PHE A 306 10.66 -21.91 18.48
C PHE A 306 11.34 -23.05 19.29
N THR A 307 10.76 -23.44 20.41
CA THR A 307 11.38 -24.37 21.37
C THR A 307 11.04 -25.84 21.12
N GLY A 308 10.11 -26.16 20.22
CA GLY A 308 9.70 -27.52 19.89
C GLY A 308 10.67 -28.28 18.96
N THR A 309 10.36 -29.53 18.68
CA THR A 309 11.05 -30.34 17.66
C THR A 309 10.88 -29.80 16.23
N ASN A 310 11.60 -30.41 15.28
CA ASN A 310 11.42 -30.05 13.87
C ASN A 310 10.01 -30.38 13.38
N ASP A 311 9.48 -31.56 13.71
CA ASP A 311 8.13 -31.95 13.34
C ASP A 311 7.08 -31.03 13.96
N GLU A 312 7.19 -30.67 15.23
CA GLU A 312 6.28 -29.73 15.90
C GLU A 312 6.33 -28.34 15.27
N LEU A 313 7.51 -27.89 14.81
CA LEU A 313 7.62 -26.62 14.09
C LEU A 313 6.87 -26.64 12.75
N PHE A 314 7.07 -27.67 11.94
CA PHE A 314 6.38 -27.80 10.65
C PHE A 314 4.88 -28.02 10.82
N ASP A 315 4.46 -28.77 11.83
CA ASP A 315 3.04 -28.96 12.16
C ASP A 315 2.39 -27.64 12.63
N ALA A 316 3.11 -26.81 13.39
CA ALA A 316 2.64 -25.47 13.75
C ALA A 316 2.43 -24.57 12.52
N TYR A 317 3.34 -24.61 11.53
CA TYR A 317 3.14 -23.90 10.25
C TYR A 317 1.96 -24.44 9.44
N LYS A 318 1.82 -25.76 9.34
CA LYS A 318 0.67 -26.35 8.64
C LYS A 318 -0.65 -25.92 9.27
N LYS A 319 -0.71 -25.94 10.60
CA LYS A 319 -1.89 -25.52 11.36
C LYS A 319 -2.15 -24.01 11.23
N ALA A 320 -1.11 -23.19 11.20
CA ALA A 320 -1.24 -21.75 10.96
C ALA A 320 -1.87 -21.44 9.61
N TYR A 321 -1.61 -22.28 8.61
CA TYR A 321 -2.09 -22.08 7.24
C TYR A 321 -3.37 -22.88 6.92
N GLU A 322 -3.93 -23.56 7.89
CA GLU A 322 -5.21 -24.26 7.75
C GLU A 322 -6.34 -23.24 7.49
N GLY A 323 -7.11 -23.45 6.41
CA GLY A 323 -8.18 -22.53 5.98
C GLY A 323 -7.72 -21.34 5.13
N LEU A 324 -6.44 -21.29 4.74
CA LEU A 324 -5.92 -20.29 3.78
C LEU A 324 -5.82 -20.88 2.35
N ASP A 325 -6.80 -21.70 1.97
CA ASP A 325 -6.80 -22.47 0.72
C ASP A 325 -6.99 -21.57 -0.54
N ASP A 326 -7.49 -20.36 -0.36
CA ASP A 326 -7.65 -19.37 -1.43
C ASP A 326 -6.29 -18.74 -1.84
N ILE A 327 -5.26 -18.86 -0.98
CA ILE A 327 -3.91 -18.40 -1.28
C ILE A 327 -3.18 -19.48 -2.04
N LEU A 328 -2.79 -19.21 -3.30
CA LEU A 328 -2.00 -20.12 -4.11
C LEU A 328 -0.55 -19.65 -4.21
N ILE A 329 0.37 -20.60 -4.04
CA ILE A 329 1.81 -20.35 -4.07
C ILE A 329 2.52 -21.35 -5.00
N ASP A 330 3.66 -20.92 -5.55
CA ASP A 330 4.67 -21.84 -6.06
C ASP A 330 5.75 -22.02 -5.01
N VAL A 331 6.16 -23.24 -4.79
CA VAL A 331 7.32 -23.57 -3.97
C VAL A 331 8.51 -23.78 -4.88
N LYS A 332 9.49 -22.88 -4.81
CA LYS A 332 10.70 -22.96 -5.62
C LYS A 332 11.87 -23.50 -4.81
N SER A 333 12.71 -24.27 -5.47
CA SER A 333 13.98 -24.73 -4.93
C SER A 333 14.90 -23.55 -4.58
N PRO A 334 15.96 -23.79 -3.78
CA PRO A 334 17.00 -22.79 -3.58
C PRO A 334 17.48 -22.20 -4.90
N ASN A 335 17.66 -20.88 -4.93
CA ASN A 335 18.04 -20.10 -6.13
C ASN A 335 17.01 -20.16 -7.29
N GLY A 336 15.81 -20.70 -7.08
CA GLY A 336 14.76 -20.78 -8.10
C GLY A 336 15.08 -21.74 -9.26
N ALA A 337 16.03 -22.66 -9.10
CA ALA A 337 16.49 -23.53 -10.19
C ALA A 337 15.40 -24.48 -10.73
N TYR A 338 14.47 -24.89 -9.89
CA TYR A 338 13.29 -25.70 -10.25
C TYR A 338 12.13 -25.48 -9.28
N VAL A 339 10.94 -25.87 -9.71
CA VAL A 339 9.71 -25.74 -8.91
C VAL A 339 9.43 -27.06 -8.22
N LEU A 340 9.25 -27.03 -6.89
CA LEU A 340 8.88 -28.17 -6.06
C LEU A 340 7.38 -28.45 -6.08
N GLY A 341 6.57 -27.40 -6.25
CA GLY A 341 5.12 -27.47 -6.40
C GLY A 341 4.58 -26.16 -6.98
N GLU A 342 3.61 -26.29 -7.86
CA GLU A 342 2.91 -25.17 -8.50
C GLU A 342 1.45 -25.12 -8.06
N ASN A 343 0.93 -23.89 -7.83
CA ASN A 343 -0.47 -23.65 -7.45
C ASN A 343 -0.91 -24.50 -6.25
N VAL A 344 -0.06 -24.62 -5.25
CA VAL A 344 -0.35 -25.36 -4.01
C VAL A 344 -0.82 -24.40 -2.92
N THR A 345 -1.60 -24.91 -1.96
CA THR A 345 -1.95 -24.12 -0.76
C THR A 345 -0.71 -23.94 0.14
N PRO A 346 -0.67 -22.90 1.01
CA PRO A 346 0.45 -22.70 1.92
C PRO A 346 0.74 -23.91 2.81
N SER A 347 -0.28 -24.61 3.29
CA SER A 347 -0.12 -25.84 4.10
C SER A 347 0.52 -26.97 3.29
N GLN A 348 0.15 -27.16 2.02
CA GLN A 348 0.81 -28.10 1.10
C GLN A 348 2.25 -27.69 0.83
N GLY A 349 2.50 -26.38 0.67
CA GLY A 349 3.84 -25.83 0.48
C GLY A 349 4.77 -26.14 1.66
N VAL A 350 4.28 -26.06 2.91
CA VAL A 350 5.03 -26.46 4.11
C VAL A 350 5.47 -27.92 4.02
N THR A 351 4.59 -28.80 3.57
CA THR A 351 4.89 -30.23 3.41
C THR A 351 6.01 -30.45 2.38
N LEU A 352 5.93 -29.78 1.23
CA LEU A 352 6.96 -29.85 0.19
C LEU A 352 8.33 -29.39 0.68
N VAL A 353 8.39 -28.30 1.47
CA VAL A 353 9.64 -27.83 2.08
C VAL A 353 10.18 -28.85 3.09
N GLN A 354 9.32 -29.41 3.94
CA GLN A 354 9.69 -30.43 4.92
C GLN A 354 10.27 -31.68 4.26
N ASP A 355 9.61 -32.17 3.21
CA ASP A 355 10.04 -33.36 2.46
C ASP A 355 11.37 -33.10 1.72
N TRP A 356 11.52 -31.90 1.16
CA TRP A 356 12.77 -31.50 0.53
C TRP A 356 13.94 -31.48 1.54
N LEU A 357 13.75 -30.91 2.73
CA LEU A 357 14.76 -30.90 3.80
C LEU A 357 15.14 -32.31 4.24
N LYS A 358 14.15 -33.21 4.39
CA LYS A 358 14.39 -34.63 4.69
C LYS A 358 15.21 -35.30 3.60
N ALA A 359 14.88 -35.07 2.34
CA ALA A 359 15.60 -35.62 1.20
C ALA A 359 17.04 -35.10 1.08
N GLN A 360 17.33 -33.89 1.56
CA GLN A 360 18.68 -33.33 1.62
C GLN A 360 19.48 -33.75 2.88
N GLY A 361 18.88 -34.49 3.78
CA GLY A 361 19.52 -34.86 5.06
C GLY A 361 19.68 -33.69 6.04
N LEU A 362 18.87 -32.62 5.87
CA LEU A 362 18.89 -31.38 6.66
C LEU A 362 17.77 -31.32 7.71
N TYR A 363 17.18 -32.47 8.10
CA TYR A 363 15.99 -32.48 8.94
C TYR A 363 16.24 -33.02 10.34
#